data_0c62dbe0a85f153e4bbf4ee414fca86c
#
_entry.id   0c62dbe0a85f153e4bbf4ee414fca86c
#
_cell.length_a   1.000
_cell.length_b   1.000
_cell.length_c   1.000
_cell.angle_alpha   90.00
_cell.angle_beta   90.00
_cell.angle_gamma   90.00
#
_symmetry.space_group_name_H-M   'P 1'
#
loop_
_entity.id
_entity.type
_entity.pdbx_description
1 polymer ?
#
loop_
_entity_poly.entity_id
_entity_poly.type
_entity_poly.pdbx_seq_one_letter_code
_entity_poly.pdbx_strand_id
1 'polypeptide(L)'
;NLSSNDYLGIACRDMHREFMHEIGESDAFLLSNPSSRLITGNSPEYTRLEQTLSDLYGGKAALVLGCGYMANSGILPAITEKGDLILADKLVHASLIDGLQLCKAEWQRFNHNDMDHLERLLVRHREHYRNVWIVTESIFSMDGDCAPLATLQALKTKYDLKLYVDEAHAFGVCGPGGRGLAAATGTDCDILVATLGKAIASQGAFVITDGEI
;
A
#
# COMPACT_ATOMS: atom_id res chain seq x y z
N ASN A 1 0.82 -17.51 -18.94
CA ASN A 1 -0.31 -17.72 -18.05
C ASN A 1 -0.95 -16.36 -17.74
N LEU A 2 -2.14 -16.10 -18.29
CA LEU A 2 -2.87 -14.83 -18.12
C LEU A 2 -3.65 -14.73 -16.79
N SER A 3 -3.63 -15.81 -15.98
CA SER A 3 -4.29 -15.82 -14.65
C SER A 3 -3.31 -15.58 -13.50
N SER A 4 -2.02 -15.38 -13.80
CA SER A 4 -0.99 -15.15 -12.80
C SER A 4 -0.76 -13.65 -12.58
N ASN A 5 -0.50 -13.27 -11.33
CA ASN A 5 -0.02 -11.93 -10.96
C ASN A 5 1.52 -11.83 -11.01
N ASP A 6 2.22 -12.83 -11.50
CA ASP A 6 3.67 -12.80 -11.75
C ASP A 6 3.96 -11.98 -13.03
N TYR A 7 3.73 -10.68 -12.96
CA TYR A 7 3.76 -9.76 -14.10
C TYR A 7 5.12 -9.69 -14.79
N LEU A 8 6.20 -9.94 -14.06
CA LEU A 8 7.58 -9.90 -14.55
C LEU A 8 8.13 -11.30 -14.90
N GLY A 9 7.36 -12.37 -14.62
CA GLY A 9 7.79 -13.74 -14.83
C GLY A 9 8.95 -14.17 -13.92
N ILE A 10 9.09 -13.54 -12.75
CA ILE A 10 10.20 -13.79 -11.83
C ILE A 10 10.08 -15.17 -11.18
N ALA A 11 8.86 -15.63 -10.88
CA ALA A 11 8.63 -16.93 -10.27
C ALA A 11 9.16 -18.12 -11.10
N CYS A 12 9.28 -17.94 -12.41
CA CYS A 12 9.78 -18.96 -13.35
C CYS A 12 11.29 -18.86 -13.61
N ARG A 13 11.98 -17.86 -13.03
CA ARG A 13 13.43 -17.66 -13.25
C ARG A 13 14.26 -18.39 -12.20
N ASP A 14 15.49 -18.71 -12.54
CA ASP A 14 16.42 -19.37 -11.62
C ASP A 14 16.88 -18.45 -10.48
N MET A 15 16.63 -17.14 -10.57
CA MET A 15 17.00 -16.12 -9.59
C MET A 15 16.61 -16.49 -8.15
N HIS A 16 15.37 -16.97 -7.92
CA HIS A 16 14.94 -17.40 -6.58
C HIS A 16 15.72 -18.62 -6.09
N ARG A 17 16.04 -19.56 -6.99
CA ARG A 17 16.81 -20.75 -6.66
C ARG A 17 18.26 -20.39 -6.33
N GLU A 18 18.86 -19.52 -7.12
CA GLU A 18 20.22 -19.02 -6.90
C GLU A 18 20.31 -18.29 -5.57
N PHE A 19 19.34 -17.38 -5.30
CA PHE A 19 19.26 -16.67 -4.01
C PHE A 19 19.07 -17.64 -2.83
N MET A 20 18.18 -18.63 -2.93
CA MET A 20 17.97 -19.62 -1.88
C MET A 20 19.22 -20.50 -1.64
N HIS A 21 20.00 -20.79 -2.68
CA HIS A 21 21.27 -21.47 -2.55
C HIS A 21 22.29 -20.61 -1.80
N GLU A 22 22.42 -19.34 -2.20
CA GLU A 22 23.35 -18.38 -1.60
C GLU A 22 23.06 -18.18 -0.10
N ILE A 23 21.80 -17.93 0.26
CA ILE A 23 21.45 -17.73 1.69
C ILE A 23 21.54 -19.02 2.50
N GLY A 24 21.28 -20.18 1.89
CA GLY A 24 21.35 -21.49 2.57
C GLY A 24 22.77 -21.90 2.95
N GLU A 25 23.80 -21.31 2.31
CA GLU A 25 25.20 -21.49 2.68
C GLU A 25 25.67 -20.57 3.83
N SER A 26 24.82 -19.64 4.25
CA SER A 26 25.13 -18.72 5.35
C SER A 26 24.81 -19.32 6.70
N ASP A 27 25.82 -19.44 7.56
CA ASP A 27 25.67 -19.90 8.96
C ASP A 27 24.75 -18.98 9.79
N ALA A 28 24.50 -17.77 9.33
CA ALA A 28 23.64 -16.77 9.98
C ALA A 28 22.18 -16.86 9.53
N PHE A 29 21.84 -17.71 8.55
CA PHE A 29 20.47 -17.79 8.02
C PHE A 29 19.58 -18.59 8.94
N LEU A 30 18.49 -17.93 9.38
CA LEU A 30 17.40 -18.55 10.14
C LEU A 30 16.16 -18.68 9.24
N LEU A 31 15.60 -19.89 9.12
CA LEU A 31 14.35 -20.12 8.39
C LEU A 31 13.15 -19.37 8.98
N SER A 32 13.18 -19.12 10.28
CA SER A 32 12.14 -18.35 10.97
C SER A 32 12.66 -17.76 12.27
N ASN A 33 11.99 -16.70 12.72
CA ASN A 33 12.19 -16.14 14.05
C ASN A 33 10.84 -16.23 14.80
N PRO A 34 10.58 -17.30 15.59
CA PRO A 34 9.27 -17.62 16.15
C PRO A 34 8.91 -16.73 17.35
N SER A 35 8.78 -15.44 17.11
CA SER A 35 8.35 -14.42 18.10
C SER A 35 7.71 -13.23 17.41
N SER A 36 6.96 -12.42 18.17
CA SER A 36 6.49 -11.13 17.70
C SER A 36 7.66 -10.20 17.41
N ARG A 37 7.58 -9.42 16.34
CA ARG A 37 8.56 -8.36 16.00
C ARG A 37 8.77 -7.34 17.12
N LEU A 38 7.73 -7.07 17.93
CA LEU A 38 7.80 -6.16 19.08
C LEU A 38 8.66 -6.71 20.23
N ILE A 39 8.97 -8.00 20.26
CA ILE A 39 9.74 -8.63 21.33
C ILE A 39 11.11 -9.05 20.80
N THR A 40 11.21 -10.23 20.21
CA THR A 40 12.47 -10.82 19.71
C THR A 40 12.39 -11.29 18.26
N GLY A 41 11.23 -11.19 17.62
CA GLY A 41 10.99 -11.68 16.27
C GLY A 41 11.44 -10.76 15.14
N ASN A 42 11.99 -9.57 15.46
CA ASN A 42 12.53 -8.68 14.44
C ASN A 42 13.94 -9.13 14.06
N SER A 43 14.08 -9.72 12.87
CA SER A 43 15.38 -10.16 12.37
C SER A 43 16.11 -9.05 11.60
N PRO A 44 17.43 -9.15 11.42
CA PRO A 44 18.20 -8.21 10.59
C PRO A 44 17.69 -8.11 9.14
N GLU A 45 17.08 -9.18 8.61
CA GLU A 45 16.50 -9.22 7.27
C GLU A 45 15.32 -8.25 7.14
N TYR A 46 14.43 -8.17 8.15
CA TYR A 46 13.38 -7.17 8.19
C TYR A 46 13.95 -5.76 8.14
N THR A 47 14.94 -5.47 8.98
CA THR A 47 15.58 -4.14 9.03
C THR A 47 16.23 -3.78 7.70
N ARG A 48 16.93 -4.72 7.06
CA ARG A 48 17.54 -4.49 5.74
C ARG A 48 16.49 -4.24 4.66
N LEU A 49 15.42 -5.03 4.64
CA LEU A 49 14.35 -4.86 3.65
C LEU A 49 13.64 -3.52 3.84
N GLU A 50 13.30 -3.16 5.07
CA GLU A 50 12.69 -1.87 5.39
C GLU A 50 13.61 -0.70 5.03
N GLN A 51 14.92 -0.82 5.27
CA GLN A 51 15.89 0.21 4.84
C GLN A 51 15.97 0.31 3.31
N THR A 52 16.01 -0.83 2.60
CA THR A 52 16.00 -0.85 1.13
C THR A 52 14.75 -0.18 0.56
N LEU A 53 13.58 -0.47 1.16
CA LEU A 53 12.31 0.16 0.76
C LEU A 53 12.31 1.66 1.09
N SER A 54 12.81 2.04 2.26
CA SER A 54 12.97 3.45 2.64
C SER A 54 13.82 4.20 1.62
N ASP A 55 14.99 3.67 1.28
CA ASP A 55 15.91 4.27 0.29
C ASP A 55 15.24 4.38 -1.09
N LEU A 56 14.50 3.35 -1.50
CA LEU A 56 13.75 3.34 -2.76
C LEU A 56 12.70 4.45 -2.82
N TYR A 57 12.07 4.78 -1.69
CA TYR A 57 11.05 5.82 -1.58
C TYR A 57 11.57 7.14 -0.98
N GLY A 58 12.87 7.42 -1.12
CA GLY A 58 13.46 8.72 -0.80
C GLY A 58 13.61 9.00 0.70
N GLY A 59 13.77 7.97 1.51
CA GLY A 59 13.99 8.08 2.95
C GLY A 59 12.70 8.09 3.78
N LYS A 60 11.54 7.83 3.17
CA LYS A 60 10.28 7.64 3.91
C LYS A 60 10.34 6.38 4.78
N ALA A 61 9.60 6.36 5.88
CA ALA A 61 9.52 5.19 6.73
C ALA A 61 8.87 4.00 6.01
N ALA A 62 9.42 2.81 6.22
CA ALA A 62 8.89 1.57 5.66
C ALA A 62 8.59 0.56 6.78
N LEU A 63 7.48 -0.17 6.66
CA LEU A 63 7.10 -1.26 7.55
C LEU A 63 6.70 -2.48 6.72
N VAL A 64 7.37 -3.61 6.96
CA VAL A 64 7.06 -4.89 6.30
C VAL A 64 6.03 -5.67 7.10
N LEU A 65 5.03 -6.22 6.40
CA LEU A 65 3.94 -7.03 6.93
C LEU A 65 3.84 -8.38 6.19
N GLY A 66 3.13 -9.33 6.78
CA GLY A 66 3.03 -10.70 6.26
C GLY A 66 2.30 -10.81 4.91
N CYS A 67 1.37 -9.92 4.60
CA CYS A 67 0.68 -9.87 3.31
C CYS A 67 -0.08 -8.54 3.13
N GLY A 68 -0.47 -8.23 1.89
CA GLY A 68 -1.23 -7.02 1.55
C GLY A 68 -2.60 -6.96 2.24
N TYR A 69 -3.25 -8.10 2.39
CA TYR A 69 -4.52 -8.18 3.12
C TYR A 69 -4.38 -7.67 4.57
N MET A 70 -3.34 -8.17 5.28
CA MET A 70 -3.03 -7.75 6.65
C MET A 70 -2.65 -6.27 6.71
N ALA A 71 -1.91 -5.76 5.71
CA ALA A 71 -1.56 -4.35 5.63
C ALA A 71 -2.82 -3.49 5.57
N ASN A 72 -3.71 -3.74 4.60
CA ASN A 72 -4.92 -2.96 4.43
C ASN A 72 -5.89 -3.05 5.62
N SER A 73 -6.14 -4.27 6.12
CA SER A 73 -7.06 -4.49 7.24
C SER A 73 -6.51 -4.01 8.58
N GLY A 74 -5.20 -3.89 8.74
CA GLY A 74 -4.56 -3.45 9.97
C GLY A 74 -4.24 -1.96 10.01
N ILE A 75 -3.73 -1.39 8.90
CA ILE A 75 -3.27 0.00 8.87
C ILE A 75 -4.44 0.99 8.95
N LEU A 76 -5.50 0.81 8.14
CA LEU A 76 -6.64 1.73 8.13
C LEU A 76 -7.23 1.98 9.53
N PRO A 77 -7.57 0.95 10.34
CA PRO A 77 -8.08 1.17 11.69
C PRO A 77 -7.01 1.69 12.67
N ALA A 78 -5.72 1.52 12.36
CA ALA A 78 -4.64 2.00 13.23
C ALA A 78 -4.39 3.51 13.08
N ILE A 79 -4.60 4.07 11.87
CA ILE A 79 -4.31 5.48 11.56
C ILE A 79 -5.54 6.38 11.61
N THR A 80 -6.73 5.83 11.80
CA THR A 80 -7.99 6.59 11.80
C THR A 80 -8.73 6.46 13.13
N GLU A 81 -9.42 7.52 13.52
CA GLU A 81 -10.13 7.60 14.79
C GLU A 81 -11.55 8.11 14.61
N LYS A 82 -12.32 8.06 15.71
CA LYS A 82 -13.63 8.72 15.76
C LYS A 82 -13.48 10.22 15.51
N GLY A 83 -14.28 10.75 14.59
CA GLY A 83 -14.20 12.15 14.14
C GLY A 83 -13.39 12.33 12.85
N ASP A 84 -12.83 11.27 12.31
CA ASP A 84 -12.30 11.22 10.94
C ASP A 84 -13.36 10.68 9.98
N LEU A 85 -13.25 11.02 8.70
CA LEU A 85 -14.04 10.47 7.61
C LEU A 85 -13.13 9.76 6.60
N ILE A 86 -13.54 8.60 6.12
CA ILE A 86 -12.87 7.89 5.03
C ILE A 86 -13.78 7.87 3.81
N LEU A 87 -13.30 8.41 2.70
CA LEU A 87 -13.95 8.33 1.40
C LEU A 87 -13.21 7.28 0.56
N ALA A 88 -13.81 6.11 0.37
CA ALA A 88 -13.20 5.00 -0.36
C ALA A 88 -13.80 4.87 -1.76
N ASP A 89 -12.96 4.57 -2.75
CA ASP A 89 -13.46 4.20 -4.07
C ASP A 89 -14.34 2.95 -3.97
N LYS A 90 -15.39 2.89 -4.77
CA LYS A 90 -16.39 1.81 -4.73
C LYS A 90 -15.81 0.44 -5.07
N LEU A 91 -14.74 0.37 -5.87
CA LEU A 91 -14.14 -0.86 -6.35
C LEU A 91 -12.84 -1.26 -5.64
N VAL A 92 -12.49 -0.60 -4.52
CA VAL A 92 -11.32 -1.02 -3.74
C VAL A 92 -11.40 -2.47 -3.30
N HIS A 93 -10.24 -3.10 -3.19
CA HIS A 93 -10.07 -4.52 -2.83
C HIS A 93 -10.78 -4.87 -1.51
N ALA A 94 -11.21 -6.12 -1.38
CA ALA A 94 -11.92 -6.64 -0.20
C ALA A 94 -11.17 -6.38 1.12
N SER A 95 -9.84 -6.46 1.12
CA SER A 95 -9.03 -6.17 2.31
C SER A 95 -9.16 -4.73 2.81
N LEU A 96 -9.34 -3.76 1.89
CA LEU A 96 -9.63 -2.36 2.25
C LEU A 96 -11.05 -2.24 2.82
N ILE A 97 -12.02 -2.95 2.25
CA ILE A 97 -13.39 -2.98 2.78
C ILE A 97 -13.43 -3.55 4.20
N ASP A 98 -12.70 -4.64 4.44
CA ASP A 98 -12.62 -5.23 5.78
C ASP A 98 -11.89 -4.29 6.76
N GLY A 99 -10.83 -3.61 6.30
CA GLY A 99 -10.19 -2.55 7.07
C GLY A 99 -11.13 -1.42 7.45
N LEU A 100 -11.95 -0.94 6.50
CA LEU A 100 -12.97 0.08 6.73
C LEU A 100 -13.99 -0.33 7.79
N GLN A 101 -14.42 -1.60 7.79
CA GLN A 101 -15.36 -2.12 8.78
C GLN A 101 -14.78 -2.18 10.20
N LEU A 102 -13.45 -2.29 10.33
CA LEU A 102 -12.73 -2.28 11.60
C LEU A 102 -12.44 -0.86 12.13
N CYS A 103 -12.59 0.18 11.29
CA CYS A 103 -12.32 1.55 11.68
C CYS A 103 -13.37 2.09 12.66
N LYS A 104 -12.92 2.99 13.55
CA LYS A 104 -13.82 3.82 14.37
C LYS A 104 -14.24 5.11 13.67
N ALA A 105 -13.55 5.45 12.58
CA ALA A 105 -13.90 6.56 11.70
C ALA A 105 -15.18 6.27 10.93
N GLU A 106 -15.91 7.30 10.58
CA GLU A 106 -17.02 7.17 9.62
C GLU A 106 -16.43 6.93 8.22
N TRP A 107 -17.12 6.13 7.41
CA TRP A 107 -16.70 5.91 6.06
C TRP A 107 -17.84 5.87 5.06
N GLN A 108 -17.58 6.31 3.84
CA GLN A 108 -18.51 6.34 2.72
C GLN A 108 -17.79 5.99 1.42
N ARG A 109 -18.49 5.37 0.48
CA ARG A 109 -17.96 5.10 -0.86
C ARG A 109 -18.33 6.21 -1.83
N PHE A 110 -17.36 6.60 -2.66
CA PHE A 110 -17.65 7.37 -3.87
C PHE A 110 -17.68 6.44 -5.09
N ASN A 111 -18.35 6.88 -6.16
CA ASN A 111 -18.41 6.11 -7.41
C ASN A 111 -17.02 5.94 -7.98
N HIS A 112 -16.78 4.76 -8.56
CA HIS A 112 -15.50 4.38 -9.08
C HIS A 112 -14.93 5.43 -10.06
N ASN A 113 -13.73 5.92 -9.74
CA ASN A 113 -13.00 6.95 -10.48
C ASN A 113 -13.80 8.23 -10.82
N ASP A 114 -14.93 8.49 -10.13
CA ASP A 114 -15.80 9.66 -10.32
C ASP A 114 -15.33 10.82 -9.40
N MET A 115 -14.42 11.63 -9.91
CA MET A 115 -13.84 12.74 -9.16
C MET A 115 -14.87 13.85 -8.88
N ASP A 116 -15.86 14.02 -9.75
CA ASP A 116 -16.96 14.97 -9.50
C ASP A 116 -17.84 14.52 -8.33
N HIS A 117 -18.11 13.21 -8.23
CA HIS A 117 -18.82 12.67 -7.06
C HIS A 117 -17.98 12.82 -5.79
N LEU A 118 -16.69 12.48 -5.85
CA LEU A 118 -15.77 12.65 -4.71
C LEU A 118 -15.75 14.12 -4.25
N GLU A 119 -15.61 15.07 -5.18
CA GLU A 119 -15.56 16.49 -4.83
C GLU A 119 -16.87 16.99 -4.22
N ARG A 120 -18.04 16.54 -4.71
CA ARG A 120 -19.35 16.85 -4.06
C ARG A 120 -19.39 16.35 -2.61
N LEU A 121 -18.85 15.15 -2.33
CA LEU A 121 -18.75 14.63 -0.96
C LEU A 121 -17.82 15.47 -0.09
N LEU A 122 -16.66 15.88 -0.65
CA LEU A 122 -15.71 16.75 0.05
C LEU A 122 -16.31 18.09 0.41
N VAL A 123 -16.95 18.77 -0.55
CA VAL A 123 -17.68 20.04 -0.30
C VAL A 123 -18.70 19.90 0.82
N ARG A 124 -19.39 18.77 0.86
CA ARG A 124 -20.43 18.52 1.87
C ARG A 124 -19.90 18.19 3.25
N HIS A 125 -18.75 17.49 3.33
CA HIS A 125 -18.34 16.84 4.56
C HIS A 125 -17.04 17.39 5.17
N ARG A 126 -16.11 17.98 4.38
CA ARG A 126 -14.75 18.33 4.82
C ARG A 126 -14.71 19.10 6.14
N GLU A 127 -15.58 20.11 6.27
CA GLU A 127 -15.62 20.99 7.45
C GLU A 127 -16.14 20.32 8.73
N HIS A 128 -16.73 19.12 8.61
CA HIS A 128 -17.36 18.44 9.73
C HIS A 128 -16.44 17.40 10.39
N TYR A 129 -15.27 17.12 9.78
CA TYR A 129 -14.37 16.09 10.25
C TYR A 129 -12.96 16.64 10.46
N ARG A 130 -12.28 16.10 11.47
CA ARG A 130 -10.89 16.47 11.80
C ARG A 130 -9.96 16.14 10.63
N ASN A 131 -9.97 14.89 10.19
CA ASN A 131 -9.25 14.44 9.01
C ASN A 131 -10.21 13.80 8.03
N VAL A 132 -9.94 13.96 6.74
CA VAL A 132 -10.63 13.23 5.68
C VAL A 132 -9.59 12.44 4.88
N TRP A 133 -9.78 11.13 4.84
CA TRP A 133 -8.95 10.19 4.11
C TRP A 133 -9.60 9.81 2.79
N ILE A 134 -8.83 9.83 1.71
CA ILE A 134 -9.23 9.19 0.46
C ILE A 134 -8.51 7.85 0.38
N VAL A 135 -9.25 6.78 0.09
CA VAL A 135 -8.73 5.42 -0.04
C VAL A 135 -9.02 4.92 -1.45
N THR A 136 -7.97 4.54 -2.18
CA THR A 136 -8.07 4.04 -3.55
C THR A 136 -6.98 3.01 -3.84
N GLU A 137 -7.11 2.30 -4.97
CA GLU A 137 -6.01 1.55 -5.59
C GLU A 137 -5.42 2.40 -6.72
N SER A 138 -4.14 2.26 -7.00
CA SER A 138 -3.55 2.93 -8.16
C SER A 138 -3.92 2.25 -9.48
N ILE A 139 -3.97 0.92 -9.48
CA ILE A 139 -4.46 0.06 -10.57
C ILE A 139 -5.43 -0.94 -9.95
N PHE A 140 -6.66 -0.96 -10.46
CA PHE A 140 -7.72 -1.83 -9.95
C PHE A 140 -7.61 -3.25 -10.51
N SER A 141 -7.71 -4.24 -9.64
CA SER A 141 -7.38 -5.64 -9.95
C SER A 141 -8.29 -6.28 -11.01
N MET A 142 -9.57 -5.92 -11.06
CA MET A 142 -10.55 -6.59 -11.91
C MET A 142 -10.62 -5.98 -13.31
N ASP A 143 -10.63 -4.65 -13.38
CA ASP A 143 -10.83 -3.92 -14.63
C ASP A 143 -9.49 -3.46 -15.25
N GLY A 144 -8.42 -3.40 -14.43
CA GLY A 144 -7.08 -3.01 -14.86
C GLY A 144 -6.96 -1.51 -15.17
N ASP A 145 -7.95 -0.73 -14.82
CA ASP A 145 -7.94 0.71 -14.99
C ASP A 145 -7.19 1.41 -13.86
N CYS A 146 -6.80 2.65 -14.09
CA CYS A 146 -5.97 3.43 -13.18
C CYS A 146 -6.80 4.51 -12.48
N ALA A 147 -6.51 4.72 -11.21
CA ALA A 147 -7.02 5.90 -10.51
C ALA A 147 -6.44 7.19 -11.10
N PRO A 148 -7.20 8.27 -11.18
CA PRO A 148 -6.74 9.57 -11.65
C PRO A 148 -5.90 10.28 -10.57
N LEU A 149 -4.72 9.72 -10.23
CA LEU A 149 -3.90 10.13 -9.09
C LEU A 149 -3.51 11.61 -9.12
N ALA A 150 -3.25 12.17 -10.29
CA ALA A 150 -2.96 13.62 -10.41
C ALA A 150 -4.14 14.49 -9.97
N THR A 151 -5.38 14.08 -10.29
CA THR A 151 -6.60 14.77 -9.83
C THR A 151 -6.80 14.58 -8.32
N LEU A 152 -6.54 13.38 -7.82
CA LEU A 152 -6.57 13.10 -6.37
C LEU A 152 -5.56 13.94 -5.60
N GLN A 153 -4.35 14.12 -6.15
CA GLN A 153 -3.34 15.03 -5.58
C GLN A 153 -3.83 16.49 -5.56
N ALA A 154 -4.49 16.96 -6.62
CA ALA A 154 -5.05 18.30 -6.64
C ALA A 154 -6.16 18.48 -5.59
N LEU A 155 -7.05 17.49 -5.45
CA LEU A 155 -8.08 17.49 -4.42
C LEU A 155 -7.47 17.40 -3.01
N LYS A 156 -6.42 16.55 -2.80
CA LYS A 156 -5.68 16.49 -1.54
C LYS A 156 -5.20 17.86 -1.12
N THR A 157 -4.55 18.57 -2.01
CA THR A 157 -4.03 19.93 -1.74
C THR A 157 -5.15 20.94 -1.50
N LYS A 158 -6.21 20.91 -2.33
CA LYS A 158 -7.32 21.87 -2.25
C LYS A 158 -8.12 21.78 -0.96
N TYR A 159 -8.33 20.55 -0.46
CA TYR A 159 -9.19 20.28 0.69
C TYR A 159 -8.42 19.83 1.94
N ASP A 160 -7.10 19.86 1.94
CA ASP A 160 -6.24 19.38 3.04
C ASP A 160 -6.64 17.98 3.47
N LEU A 161 -6.42 17.00 2.59
CA LEU A 161 -6.82 15.60 2.77
C LEU A 161 -5.62 14.71 3.01
N LYS A 162 -5.90 13.51 3.50
CA LYS A 162 -4.96 12.40 3.57
C LYS A 162 -5.24 11.40 2.44
N LEU A 163 -4.19 10.85 1.84
CA LEU A 163 -4.30 9.94 0.71
C LEU A 163 -3.66 8.58 1.03
N TYR A 164 -4.49 7.55 1.01
CA TYR A 164 -4.11 6.15 1.13
C TYR A 164 -4.22 5.48 -0.24
N VAL A 165 -3.10 4.98 -0.77
CA VAL A 165 -3.05 4.33 -2.09
C VAL A 165 -2.52 2.92 -1.98
N ASP A 166 -3.29 1.95 -2.47
CA ASP A 166 -2.83 0.57 -2.66
C ASP A 166 -2.18 0.41 -4.04
N GLU A 167 -0.90 0.13 -4.06
CA GLU A 167 -0.06 -0.06 -5.25
C GLU A 167 0.20 -1.55 -5.56
N ALA A 168 -0.61 -2.45 -5.03
CA ALA A 168 -0.38 -3.90 -5.13
C ALA A 168 -0.23 -4.40 -6.57
N HIS A 169 -0.88 -3.74 -7.53
CA HIS A 169 -0.81 -4.07 -8.97
C HIS A 169 0.18 -3.21 -9.77
N ALA A 170 0.73 -2.16 -9.18
CA ALA A 170 1.64 -1.24 -9.85
C ALA A 170 3.10 -1.35 -9.38
N PHE A 171 3.33 -1.72 -8.11
CA PHE A 171 4.68 -1.91 -7.59
C PHE A 171 5.43 -3.02 -8.35
N GLY A 172 6.67 -2.72 -8.72
CA GLY A 172 7.51 -3.59 -9.55
C GLY A 172 7.25 -3.46 -11.06
N VAL A 173 6.11 -2.88 -11.47
CA VAL A 173 5.69 -2.81 -12.87
C VAL A 173 5.73 -1.39 -13.42
N CYS A 174 5.23 -0.43 -12.65
CA CYS A 174 5.03 0.94 -13.08
C CYS A 174 6.00 1.91 -12.39
N GLY A 175 6.18 3.05 -13.03
CA GLY A 175 6.91 4.17 -12.48
C GLY A 175 8.44 4.02 -12.46
N PRO A 176 9.14 5.09 -12.11
CA PRO A 176 10.59 5.10 -12.05
C PRO A 176 11.10 4.07 -11.02
N GLY A 177 11.97 3.15 -11.46
CA GLY A 177 12.50 2.08 -10.60
C GLY A 177 11.46 1.10 -10.06
N GLY A 178 10.29 0.98 -10.71
CA GLY A 178 9.21 0.10 -10.27
C GLY A 178 8.46 0.57 -9.03
N ARG A 179 8.57 1.85 -8.65
CA ARG A 179 7.97 2.40 -7.44
C ARG A 179 6.45 2.62 -7.46
N GLY A 180 5.81 2.20 -8.55
CA GLY A 180 4.38 2.30 -8.70
C GLY A 180 3.88 3.53 -9.45
N LEU A 181 2.57 3.63 -9.59
CA LEU A 181 1.92 4.68 -10.37
C LEU A 181 1.93 6.03 -9.65
N ALA A 182 1.87 6.06 -8.33
CA ALA A 182 2.00 7.28 -7.54
C ALA A 182 3.36 7.97 -7.81
N ALA A 183 4.45 7.18 -7.85
CA ALA A 183 5.77 7.72 -8.21
C ALA A 183 5.84 8.21 -9.66
N ALA A 184 5.13 7.56 -10.59
CA ALA A 184 5.07 7.99 -11.99
C ALA A 184 4.33 9.31 -12.18
N THR A 185 3.33 9.58 -11.37
CA THR A 185 2.48 10.78 -11.44
C THR A 185 2.92 11.90 -10.49
N GLY A 186 3.94 11.66 -9.66
CA GLY A 186 4.38 12.60 -8.63
C GLY A 186 3.35 12.81 -7.53
N THR A 187 2.49 11.81 -7.28
CA THR A 187 1.47 11.87 -6.23
C THR A 187 2.09 11.60 -4.87
N ASP A 188 1.88 12.51 -3.93
CA ASP A 188 2.31 12.37 -2.55
C ASP A 188 1.24 11.65 -1.73
N CYS A 189 1.52 10.37 -1.43
CA CYS A 189 0.66 9.55 -0.60
C CYS A 189 1.08 9.67 0.86
N ASP A 190 0.12 9.86 1.77
CA ASP A 190 0.37 9.79 3.23
C ASP A 190 0.62 8.33 3.63
N ILE A 191 -0.12 7.40 3.02
CA ILE A 191 0.10 5.96 3.13
C ILE A 191 0.14 5.36 1.72
N LEU A 192 1.19 4.62 1.44
CA LEU A 192 1.28 3.78 0.25
C LEU A 192 1.46 2.33 0.71
N VAL A 193 0.60 1.45 0.25
CA VAL A 193 0.70 0.01 0.49
C VAL A 193 1.06 -0.71 -0.80
N ALA A 194 1.96 -1.67 -0.72
CA ALA A 194 2.25 -2.54 -1.85
C ALA A 194 2.51 -3.98 -1.41
N THR A 195 2.43 -4.92 -2.33
CA THR A 195 2.66 -6.35 -2.04
C THR A 195 3.89 -6.89 -2.74
N LEU A 196 4.57 -7.80 -2.06
CA LEU A 196 5.67 -8.59 -2.64
C LEU A 196 5.15 -9.86 -3.32
N GLY A 197 3.88 -10.21 -3.12
CA GLY A 197 3.26 -11.46 -3.60
C GLY A 197 2.77 -11.44 -5.05
N LYS A 198 3.04 -10.38 -5.82
CA LYS A 198 2.63 -10.26 -7.22
C LYS A 198 3.85 -10.12 -8.14
N ALA A 199 4.14 -8.93 -8.64
CA ALA A 199 5.25 -8.69 -9.57
C ALA A 199 6.61 -9.17 -9.04
N ILE A 200 6.84 -9.10 -7.74
CA ILE A 200 8.10 -9.51 -7.10
C ILE A 200 8.15 -11.03 -6.84
N ALA A 201 7.04 -11.76 -7.06
CA ALA A 201 6.94 -13.22 -6.92
C ALA A 201 7.50 -13.76 -5.58
N SER A 202 7.28 -13.01 -4.48
CA SER A 202 7.69 -13.35 -3.13
C SER A 202 6.47 -13.41 -2.20
N GLN A 203 6.66 -13.23 -0.91
CA GLN A 203 5.59 -13.16 0.07
C GLN A 203 5.75 -11.91 0.93
N GLY A 204 4.64 -11.33 1.37
CA GLY A 204 4.63 -10.16 2.22
C GLY A 204 4.03 -8.95 1.55
N ALA A 205 4.05 -7.85 2.30
CA ALA A 205 3.65 -6.54 1.87
C ALA A 205 4.46 -5.49 2.63
N PHE A 206 4.39 -4.26 2.19
CA PHE A 206 4.98 -3.15 2.92
C PHE A 206 4.11 -1.91 2.85
N VAL A 207 4.33 -1.05 3.80
CA VAL A 207 3.73 0.27 3.91
C VAL A 207 4.85 1.31 3.85
N ILE A 208 4.64 2.36 3.09
CA ILE A 208 5.49 3.56 3.05
C ILE A 208 4.68 4.72 3.60
N THR A 209 5.28 5.48 4.50
CA THR A 209 4.67 6.68 5.11
C THR A 209 5.74 7.67 5.54
N ASP A 210 5.37 8.90 5.77
CA ASP A 210 6.20 9.83 6.55
C ASP A 210 6.22 9.36 8.00
N GLY A 211 7.36 9.32 8.65
CA GLY A 211 7.54 8.69 9.97
C GLY A 211 6.74 9.26 11.14
N GLU A 212 5.81 10.18 10.88
CA GLU A 212 5.00 10.89 11.87
C GLU A 212 3.52 10.44 11.91
N ILE A 213 3.13 9.39 11.17
CA ILE A 213 1.74 8.89 11.14
C ILE A 213 1.57 7.69 12.08
#